data_1d581d0aabd4b57af7b99f313565bf4a
#
_entry.id   1d581d0aabd4b57af7b99f313565bf4a
#
_cell.length_a   1.000
_cell.length_b   1.000
_cell.length_c   1.000
_cell.angle_alpha   90.00
_cell.angle_beta   90.00
_cell.angle_gamma   90.00
#
_symmetry.space_group_name_H-M   'P 1'
#
loop_
_entity.id
_entity.type
_entity.pdbx_description
1 polymer ?
#
loop_
_entity_poly.entity_id
_entity_poly.type
_entity_poly.pdbx_seq_one_letter_code
_entity_poly.pdbx_strand_id
1 'polypeptide(L)'
;MQKLLSIFIYLLMLIFIESAAEVTGVPASAPAEISAEPKYVALTFDDGPRRDTTARLLDGLRQRGASATFFLVGERLAGNEDLVLRMQREGHQIGNHTYSHIRLDGSDAAGQLADIEEAQRAICGILGTESCWLRPPYGLVAPTVQAGI
;
A
#
# COMPACT_ATOMS: atom_id res chain seq x y z
N MET A 1 -10.65 -73.43 -41.36
CA MET A 1 -11.44 -72.20 -41.58
C MET A 1 -11.72 -71.42 -40.30
N GLN A 2 -12.10 -72.05 -39.20
CA GLN A 2 -12.41 -71.37 -37.96
C GLN A 2 -11.25 -70.56 -37.33
N LYS A 3 -10.01 -71.06 -37.38
CA LYS A 3 -8.81 -70.35 -36.83
C LYS A 3 -8.46 -69.10 -37.64
N LEU A 4 -8.66 -69.07 -38.93
CA LEU A 4 -8.39 -67.90 -39.79
C LEU A 4 -9.41 -66.80 -39.56
N LEU A 5 -10.68 -67.16 -39.32
CA LEU A 5 -11.73 -66.21 -39.01
C LEU A 5 -11.50 -65.54 -37.62
N SER A 6 -11.02 -66.31 -36.65
CA SER A 6 -10.69 -65.77 -35.29
C SER A 6 -9.55 -64.80 -35.34
N ILE A 7 -8.51 -65.06 -36.13
CA ILE A 7 -7.35 -64.14 -36.29
C ILE A 7 -7.80 -62.85 -37.00
N PHE A 8 -8.70 -62.96 -38.01
CA PHE A 8 -9.19 -61.82 -38.73
C PHE A 8 -10.06 -60.89 -37.86
N ILE A 9 -10.87 -61.45 -36.98
CA ILE A 9 -11.68 -60.71 -36.02
C ILE A 9 -10.77 -60.02 -34.97
N TYR A 10 -9.69 -60.70 -34.54
CA TYR A 10 -8.77 -60.11 -33.59
C TYR A 10 -7.95 -58.95 -34.17
N LEU A 11 -7.52 -59.06 -35.45
CA LEU A 11 -6.86 -58.01 -36.20
C LEU A 11 -7.80 -56.79 -36.43
N LEU A 12 -9.07 -57.05 -36.77
CA LEU A 12 -10.09 -55.98 -36.88
C LEU A 12 -10.35 -55.27 -35.56
N MET A 13 -10.39 -56.00 -34.45
CA MET A 13 -10.51 -55.39 -33.10
C MET A 13 -9.30 -54.51 -32.72
N LEU A 14 -8.07 -54.95 -33.09
CA LEU A 14 -6.89 -54.13 -32.84
C LEU A 14 -6.89 -52.84 -33.66
N ILE A 15 -7.36 -52.87 -34.93
CA ILE A 15 -7.47 -51.66 -35.76
C ILE A 15 -8.54 -50.70 -35.19
N PHE A 16 -9.64 -51.24 -34.63
CA PHE A 16 -10.68 -50.41 -33.99
C PHE A 16 -10.22 -49.79 -32.64
N ILE A 17 -9.33 -50.47 -31.91
CA ILE A 17 -8.78 -49.96 -30.65
C ILE A 17 -7.80 -48.79 -30.91
N GLU A 18 -6.98 -48.88 -31.99
CA GLU A 18 -6.11 -47.76 -32.36
C GLU A 18 -6.85 -46.55 -32.90
N SER A 19 -8.01 -46.78 -33.59
CA SER A 19 -8.85 -45.68 -34.10
C SER A 19 -9.68 -44.98 -33.02
N ALA A 20 -9.88 -45.59 -31.85
CA ALA A 20 -10.61 -45.00 -30.74
C ALA A 20 -9.73 -44.17 -29.80
N ALA A 21 -8.39 -44.18 -29.99
CA ALA A 21 -7.43 -43.45 -29.15
C ALA A 21 -7.15 -41.99 -29.59
N GLU A 22 -7.72 -41.56 -30.73
CA GLU A 22 -7.48 -40.20 -31.27
C GLU A 22 -8.61 -39.19 -31.10
N VAL A 23 -9.61 -39.45 -30.28
CA VAL A 23 -10.75 -38.53 -30.06
C VAL A 23 -10.79 -37.95 -28.63
N THR A 24 -9.66 -37.81 -27.98
CA THR A 24 -9.55 -37.03 -26.71
C THR A 24 -8.44 -36.00 -26.76
N GLY A 25 -8.23 -35.38 -27.88
CA GLY A 25 -7.40 -34.20 -28.02
C GLY A 25 -8.18 -32.93 -27.67
N VAL A 26 -8.78 -32.87 -26.49
CA VAL A 26 -9.00 -31.57 -25.84
C VAL A 26 -7.63 -31.21 -25.29
N PRO A 27 -6.95 -30.17 -25.80
CA PRO A 27 -5.73 -29.73 -25.17
C PRO A 27 -6.14 -29.38 -23.74
N ALA A 28 -5.62 -30.12 -22.77
CA ALA A 28 -5.65 -29.65 -21.40
C ALA A 28 -4.98 -28.27 -21.47
N SER A 29 -5.82 -27.22 -21.46
CA SER A 29 -5.31 -25.88 -21.30
C SER A 29 -4.49 -25.96 -20.03
N ALA A 30 -3.17 -25.82 -20.14
CA ALA A 30 -2.32 -25.63 -19.00
C ALA A 30 -3.03 -24.59 -18.11
N PRO A 31 -3.17 -24.82 -16.80
CA PRO A 31 -3.77 -23.82 -15.94
C PRO A 31 -3.07 -22.53 -16.28
N ALA A 32 -3.83 -21.53 -16.72
CA ALA A 32 -3.29 -20.23 -17.02
C ALA A 32 -2.50 -19.84 -15.77
N GLU A 33 -1.20 -19.67 -15.90
CA GLU A 33 -0.40 -19.08 -14.84
C GLU A 33 -1.07 -17.77 -14.54
N ILE A 34 -1.80 -17.71 -13.42
CA ILE A 34 -2.32 -16.47 -12.89
C ILE A 34 -1.06 -15.70 -12.53
N SER A 35 -0.60 -14.85 -13.44
CA SER A 35 0.38 -13.83 -13.15
C SER A 35 -0.18 -13.04 -11.99
N ALA A 36 0.24 -13.39 -10.79
CA ALA A 36 -0.17 -12.67 -9.60
C ALA A 36 0.50 -11.30 -9.68
N GLU A 37 -0.23 -10.32 -10.18
CA GLU A 37 0.17 -8.93 -10.11
C GLU A 37 0.59 -8.63 -8.68
N PRO A 38 1.75 -7.98 -8.47
CA PRO A 38 2.23 -7.67 -7.14
C PRO A 38 1.19 -6.81 -6.41
N LYS A 39 0.77 -7.25 -5.23
CA LYS A 39 -0.18 -6.50 -4.41
C LYS A 39 0.60 -5.51 -3.56
N TYR A 40 0.24 -4.23 -3.67
CA TYR A 40 0.85 -3.15 -2.91
C TYR A 40 -0.05 -2.72 -1.76
N VAL A 41 0.58 -2.37 -0.64
CA VAL A 41 -0.08 -1.79 0.54
C VAL A 41 0.67 -0.52 0.92
N ALA A 42 -0.05 0.58 1.11
CA ALA A 42 0.50 1.80 1.67
C ALA A 42 0.29 1.81 3.18
N LEU A 43 1.38 1.86 3.94
CA LEU A 43 1.34 2.01 5.39
C LEU A 43 1.34 3.49 5.74
N THR A 44 0.38 3.94 6.54
CA THR A 44 0.32 5.31 7.02
C THR A 44 0.08 5.36 8.52
N PHE A 45 0.69 6.33 9.19
CA PHE A 45 0.59 6.52 10.63
C PHE A 45 0.33 7.99 10.93
N ASP A 46 -0.71 8.26 11.69
CA ASP A 46 -1.13 9.59 12.08
C ASP A 46 -0.71 9.88 13.54
N ASP A 47 -0.88 11.12 13.99
CA ASP A 47 -0.72 11.57 15.37
C ASP A 47 0.69 11.48 15.96
N GLY A 48 1.71 11.21 15.15
CA GLY A 48 3.10 11.25 15.61
C GLY A 48 3.69 12.67 15.67
N PRO A 49 4.94 12.79 16.10
CA PRO A 49 5.77 11.76 16.72
C PRO A 49 5.47 11.56 18.22
N ARG A 50 5.80 10.37 18.74
CA ARG A 50 5.80 10.08 20.17
C ARG A 50 7.07 9.29 20.52
N ARG A 51 7.78 9.73 21.55
CA ARG A 51 9.11 9.21 21.89
C ARG A 51 9.17 7.69 22.02
N ASP A 52 8.22 7.11 22.73
CA ASP A 52 8.18 5.68 23.03
C ASP A 52 7.65 4.80 21.90
N THR A 53 6.54 5.20 21.29
CA THR A 53 5.85 4.40 20.27
C THR A 53 6.47 4.56 18.90
N THR A 54 6.83 5.79 18.49
CA THR A 54 7.39 6.07 17.17
C THR A 54 8.76 5.43 17.00
N ALA A 55 9.62 5.46 18.02
CA ALA A 55 10.94 4.83 17.96
C ALA A 55 10.83 3.32 17.72
N ARG A 56 9.93 2.64 18.43
CA ARG A 56 9.67 1.19 18.28
C ARG A 56 9.08 0.85 16.92
N LEU A 57 8.19 1.71 16.41
CA LEU A 57 7.59 1.55 15.07
C LEU A 57 8.66 1.63 13.99
N LEU A 58 9.53 2.63 14.04
CA LEU A 58 10.66 2.76 13.11
C LEU A 58 11.60 1.55 13.16
N ASP A 59 11.90 1.03 14.35
CA ASP A 59 12.67 -0.21 14.49
C ASP A 59 11.99 -1.40 13.78
N GLY A 60 10.68 -1.54 13.95
CA GLY A 60 9.89 -2.59 13.32
C GLY A 60 9.81 -2.47 11.80
N LEU A 61 9.67 -1.27 11.26
CA LEU A 61 9.67 -1.00 9.82
C LEU A 61 11.05 -1.31 9.21
N ARG A 62 12.11 -0.81 9.84
CA ARG A 62 13.50 -1.07 9.40
C ARG A 62 13.83 -2.56 9.35
N GLN A 63 13.44 -3.33 10.38
CA GLN A 63 13.67 -4.79 10.42
C GLN A 63 12.98 -5.52 9.28
N ARG A 64 11.92 -4.96 8.71
CA ARG A 64 11.13 -5.55 7.61
C ARG A 64 11.42 -4.94 6.25
N GLY A 65 12.35 -3.99 6.16
CA GLY A 65 12.62 -3.27 4.92
C GLY A 65 11.39 -2.51 4.40
N ALA A 66 10.48 -2.09 5.29
CA ALA A 66 9.23 -1.45 4.92
C ALA A 66 9.31 0.06 5.08
N SER A 67 8.76 0.80 4.11
CA SER A 67 8.57 2.24 4.17
C SER A 67 7.12 2.58 4.50
N ALA A 68 6.90 3.77 5.07
CA ALA A 68 5.59 4.27 5.47
C ALA A 68 5.49 5.78 5.26
N THR A 69 4.26 6.32 5.37
CA THR A 69 4.01 7.76 5.46
C THR A 69 3.58 8.11 6.87
N PHE A 70 4.19 9.12 7.46
CA PHE A 70 3.86 9.63 8.79
C PHE A 70 3.23 11.01 8.67
N PHE A 71 1.98 11.18 9.14
CA PHE A 71 1.32 12.47 9.23
C PHE A 71 1.50 13.01 10.64
N LEU A 72 2.30 14.08 10.76
CA LEU A 72 2.80 14.58 12.04
C LEU A 72 1.99 15.76 12.53
N VAL A 73 1.70 15.76 13.83
CA VAL A 73 1.08 16.88 14.56
C VAL A 73 2.17 17.86 15.01
N GLY A 74 2.01 19.14 14.65
CA GLY A 74 3.01 20.16 14.90
C GLY A 74 3.45 20.29 16.34
N GLU A 75 2.49 20.35 17.29
CA GLU A 75 2.77 20.45 18.74
C GLU A 75 3.65 19.31 19.27
N ARG A 76 3.70 18.18 18.58
CA ARG A 76 4.47 16.99 19.00
C ARG A 76 5.88 16.94 18.44
N LEU A 77 6.27 17.91 17.62
CA LEU A 77 7.59 17.94 17.00
C LEU A 77 8.67 18.32 18.01
N ALA A 78 8.37 19.29 18.88
CA ALA A 78 9.34 19.77 19.88
C ALA A 78 9.82 18.65 20.81
N GLY A 79 11.15 18.44 20.86
CA GLY A 79 11.79 17.36 21.61
C GLY A 79 11.72 15.98 20.96
N ASN A 80 11.21 15.90 19.71
CA ASN A 80 11.16 14.67 18.89
C ASN A 80 11.78 14.87 17.50
N GLU A 81 12.56 15.94 17.30
CA GLU A 81 13.13 16.30 16.00
C GLU A 81 14.05 15.19 15.46
N ASP A 82 14.75 14.51 16.34
CA ASP A 82 15.61 13.36 15.99
C ASP A 82 14.82 12.18 15.42
N LEU A 83 13.57 11.96 15.88
CA LEU A 83 12.68 10.95 15.30
C LEU A 83 12.20 11.35 13.91
N VAL A 84 11.89 12.62 13.68
CA VAL A 84 11.48 13.15 12.36
C VAL A 84 12.66 13.02 11.38
N LEU A 85 13.86 13.42 11.77
CA LEU A 85 15.06 13.23 10.96
C LEU A 85 15.39 11.75 10.74
N ARG A 86 15.07 10.88 11.71
CA ARG A 86 15.20 9.44 11.56
C ARG A 86 14.24 8.89 10.51
N MET A 87 12.96 9.32 10.52
CA MET A 87 11.97 8.96 9.48
C MET A 87 12.50 9.30 8.09
N GLN A 88 13.01 10.51 7.91
CA GLN A 88 13.58 10.96 6.63
C GLN A 88 14.76 10.09 6.20
N ARG A 89 15.73 9.84 7.10
CA ARG A 89 16.93 9.03 6.79
C ARG A 89 16.60 7.58 6.47
N GLU A 90 15.53 7.03 7.05
CA GLU A 90 15.08 5.65 6.81
C GLU A 90 14.14 5.53 5.60
N GLY A 91 13.93 6.62 4.83
CA GLY A 91 13.18 6.61 3.57
C GLY A 91 11.67 6.62 3.73
N HIS A 92 11.16 7.10 4.86
CA HIS A 92 9.74 7.31 5.06
C HIS A 92 9.28 8.65 4.52
N GLN A 93 8.02 8.73 4.10
CA GLN A 93 7.38 9.99 3.76
C GLN A 93 6.87 10.69 5.02
N ILE A 94 6.90 12.02 5.02
CA ILE A 94 6.41 12.84 6.12
C ILE A 94 5.38 13.80 5.56
N GLY A 95 4.23 13.86 6.20
CA GLY A 95 3.11 14.74 5.88
C GLY A 95 2.67 15.55 7.09
N ASN A 96 1.84 16.54 6.82
CA ASN A 96 1.26 17.47 7.76
C ASN A 96 -0.07 16.93 8.29
N HIS A 97 -0.27 16.94 9.62
CA HIS A 97 -1.51 16.56 10.29
C HIS A 97 -2.07 17.71 11.16
N THR A 98 -1.88 18.95 10.69
CA THR A 98 -2.14 20.21 11.39
C THR A 98 -1.22 20.43 12.57
N TYR A 99 -1.19 21.65 13.12
CA TYR A 99 -0.32 21.95 14.27
C TYR A 99 -0.93 21.46 15.58
N SER A 100 -2.18 21.80 15.84
CA SER A 100 -2.87 21.51 17.09
C SER A 100 -3.84 20.33 16.99
N HIS A 101 -3.80 19.55 15.90
CA HIS A 101 -4.73 18.44 15.62
C HIS A 101 -6.21 18.89 15.63
N ILE A 102 -6.50 20.08 15.08
CA ILE A 102 -7.85 20.65 15.03
C ILE A 102 -8.68 20.04 13.89
N ARG A 103 -10.00 20.16 14.03
CA ARG A 103 -10.95 19.87 12.96
C ARG A 103 -10.90 20.98 11.91
N LEU A 104 -10.93 20.61 10.64
CA LEU A 104 -10.88 21.54 9.51
C LEU A 104 -12.27 21.80 8.88
N ASP A 105 -13.34 21.48 9.58
CA ASP A 105 -14.74 21.65 9.13
C ASP A 105 -15.49 22.75 9.92
N GLY A 106 -14.75 23.55 10.69
CA GLY A 106 -15.31 24.65 11.45
C GLY A 106 -15.56 25.93 10.62
N SER A 107 -16.13 26.94 11.26
CA SER A 107 -16.45 28.23 10.62
C SER A 107 -15.26 29.19 10.50
N ASP A 108 -14.18 28.96 11.25
CA ASP A 108 -12.96 29.78 11.21
C ASP A 108 -11.95 29.21 10.20
N ALA A 109 -12.18 29.44 8.93
CA ALA A 109 -11.29 28.97 7.87
C ALA A 109 -9.90 29.60 7.96
N ALA A 110 -9.79 30.85 8.36
CA ALA A 110 -8.50 31.55 8.46
C ALA A 110 -7.62 30.98 9.57
N GLY A 111 -8.19 30.70 10.75
CA GLY A 111 -7.48 30.05 11.85
C GLY A 111 -7.08 28.62 11.51
N GLN A 112 -7.94 27.87 10.79
CA GLN A 112 -7.64 26.51 10.36
C GLN A 112 -6.50 26.47 9.32
N LEU A 113 -6.46 27.40 8.37
CA LEU A 113 -5.34 27.54 7.42
C LEU A 113 -4.05 27.94 8.13
N ALA A 114 -4.11 28.88 9.09
CA ALA A 114 -2.94 29.27 9.88
C ALA A 114 -2.34 28.08 10.67
N ASP A 115 -3.18 27.22 11.23
CA ASP A 115 -2.75 26.00 11.94
C ASP A 115 -2.06 25.00 11.00
N ILE A 116 -2.58 24.82 9.77
CA ILE A 116 -1.93 24.01 8.73
C ILE A 116 -0.56 24.57 8.37
N GLU A 117 -0.48 25.89 8.13
CA GLU A 117 0.77 26.56 7.77
C GLU A 117 1.81 26.50 8.89
N GLU A 118 1.38 26.62 10.14
CA GLU A 118 2.28 26.52 11.30
C GLU A 118 2.91 25.13 11.39
N ALA A 119 2.13 24.06 11.25
CA ALA A 119 2.65 22.70 11.16
C ALA A 119 3.62 22.53 9.99
N GLN A 120 3.28 23.09 8.83
CA GLN A 120 4.12 23.04 7.63
C GLN A 120 5.47 23.70 7.89
N ARG A 121 5.48 24.91 8.45
CA ARG A 121 6.73 25.62 8.80
C ARG A 121 7.58 24.83 9.80
N ALA A 122 6.95 24.22 10.80
CA ALA A 122 7.66 23.45 11.81
C ALA A 122 8.30 22.17 11.22
N ILE A 123 7.57 21.44 10.39
CA ILE A 123 8.09 20.25 9.69
C ILE A 123 9.23 20.63 8.75
N CYS A 124 9.03 21.65 7.91
CA CYS A 124 10.06 22.13 6.96
C CYS A 124 11.32 22.62 7.68
N GLY A 125 11.16 23.27 8.84
CA GLY A 125 12.29 23.72 9.67
C GLY A 125 13.18 22.58 10.15
N ILE A 126 12.61 21.38 10.40
CA ILE A 126 13.37 20.20 10.81
C ILE A 126 13.97 19.50 9.60
N LEU A 127 13.19 19.32 8.51
CA LEU A 127 13.58 18.51 7.36
C LEU A 127 14.50 19.26 6.36
N GLY A 128 14.45 20.58 6.36
CA GLY A 128 15.12 21.42 5.34
C GLY A 128 14.48 21.30 3.94
N THR A 129 13.33 20.69 3.82
CA THR A 129 12.58 20.50 2.56
C THR A 129 11.09 20.68 2.82
N GLU A 130 10.34 21.02 1.77
CA GLU A 130 8.90 21.11 1.87
C GLU A 130 8.24 19.73 1.93
N SER A 131 7.20 19.60 2.77
CA SER A 131 6.27 18.48 2.76
C SER A 131 5.05 18.85 1.94
N CYS A 132 4.65 17.98 1.02
CA CYS A 132 3.52 18.27 0.10
C CYS A 132 2.23 17.57 0.49
N TRP A 133 2.22 16.78 1.56
CA TRP A 133 1.08 15.96 1.93
C TRP A 133 0.40 16.50 3.16
N LEU A 134 -0.91 16.74 3.06
CA LEU A 134 -1.77 17.05 4.20
C LEU A 134 -2.78 15.93 4.39
N ARG A 135 -2.95 15.50 5.64
CA ARG A 135 -4.08 14.67 6.04
C ARG A 135 -4.88 15.43 7.10
N PRO A 136 -6.12 15.82 6.80
CA PRO A 136 -6.99 16.47 7.79
C PRO A 136 -7.26 15.53 8.96
N PRO A 137 -7.14 16.01 10.23
CA PRO A 137 -7.65 15.26 11.37
C PRO A 137 -9.13 14.91 11.18
N TYR A 138 -9.53 13.74 11.64
CA TYR A 138 -10.91 13.19 11.51
C TYR A 138 -11.40 13.00 10.07
N GLY A 139 -10.55 13.24 9.04
CA GLY A 139 -10.93 13.07 7.65
C GLY A 139 -11.90 14.10 7.08
N LEU A 140 -12.09 15.24 7.77
CA LEU A 140 -13.05 16.28 7.40
C LEU A 140 -12.32 17.59 7.08
N VAL A 141 -12.76 18.26 6.01
CA VAL A 141 -12.28 19.59 5.60
C VAL A 141 -13.44 20.40 5.02
N ALA A 142 -13.61 21.62 5.47
CA ALA A 142 -14.61 22.51 4.89
C ALA A 142 -14.19 22.98 3.48
N PRO A 143 -15.13 23.21 2.55
CA PRO A 143 -14.81 23.71 1.21
C PRO A 143 -14.00 25.01 1.21
N THR A 144 -14.25 25.89 2.19
CA THR A 144 -13.51 27.15 2.37
C THR A 144 -12.04 26.95 2.75
N VAL A 145 -11.74 25.93 3.54
CA VAL A 145 -10.36 25.55 3.88
C VAL A 145 -9.71 24.84 2.70
N GLN A 146 -10.45 23.94 2.05
CA GLN A 146 -9.94 23.21 0.87
C GLN A 146 -9.55 24.14 -0.28
N ALA A 147 -10.24 25.27 -0.45
CA ALA A 147 -9.90 26.27 -1.47
C ALA A 147 -8.64 27.08 -1.14
N GLY A 148 -8.15 27.04 0.09
CA GLY A 148 -6.96 27.77 0.54
C GLY A 148 -5.71 26.91 0.70
N ILE A 149 -5.84 25.58 0.50
CA ILE A 149 -4.74 24.62 0.50
C ILE A 149 -4.23 24.43 -0.92
#